data_8ef10aff403ad1bc9bb40224f0576218
#
_entry.id   8ef10aff403ad1bc9bb40224f0576218
#
_cell.length_a   1.000
_cell.length_b   1.000
_cell.length_c   1.000
_cell.angle_alpha   90.00
_cell.angle_beta   90.00
_cell.angle_gamma   90.00
#
_symmetry.space_group_name_H-M   'P 1'
#
loop_
_entity.id
_entity.type
_entity.pdbx_description
1 polymer ?
#
loop_
_entity_poly.entity_id
_entity_poly.type
_entity_poly.pdbx_seq_one_letter_code
_entity_poly.pdbx_strand_id
1 'polypeptide(L)'
;MGAPSGFHDDRPLERDDLLPDPIEQFRRWLADAEAAGVALPNAMAVATADANGRPSVRHVLLRGIDERGFQFFTNRRSRKGRQLAENPWAGLVFLWKELDRQVSVTGPVETLPDLESDAYFAGRPRDAQLGAWASEQSSVIEGREVLDDAAAQADARFPGEVPRPPHWGGYVLAPHTIEFWQGRRHRLHDRFAFTAEPDGWRIDRLAP
;
A
#
# COMPACT_ATOMS: atom_id res chain seq x y z
N MET A 1 13.52 -21.57 -26.60
CA MET A 1 12.42 -20.64 -26.31
C MET A 1 13.05 -19.33 -25.87
N GLY A 2 13.04 -18.29 -26.71
CA GLY A 2 13.47 -16.96 -26.34
C GLY A 2 12.48 -16.43 -25.31
N ALA A 3 12.95 -15.95 -24.16
CA ALA A 3 12.13 -15.21 -23.25
C ALA A 3 11.48 -14.04 -24.02
N PRO A 4 10.19 -13.75 -23.86
CA PRO A 4 9.62 -12.57 -24.45
C PRO A 4 10.46 -11.38 -23.96
N SER A 5 10.89 -10.52 -24.88
CA SER A 5 11.52 -9.25 -24.57
C SER A 5 10.46 -8.37 -23.91
N GLY A 6 10.42 -8.41 -22.58
CA GLY A 6 9.25 -8.10 -21.80
C GLY A 6 9.01 -6.63 -21.50
N PHE A 7 9.51 -5.67 -22.27
CA PHE A 7 9.15 -4.28 -22.07
C PHE A 7 8.31 -3.79 -23.25
N HIS A 8 7.11 -3.29 -22.95
CA HIS A 8 6.12 -2.90 -23.97
C HIS A 8 6.48 -1.56 -24.62
N ASP A 9 7.04 -0.64 -23.82
CA ASP A 9 7.43 0.68 -24.29
C ASP A 9 8.84 1.01 -23.78
N ASP A 10 9.82 1.14 -24.69
CA ASP A 10 11.20 1.53 -24.36
C ASP A 10 11.32 3.06 -24.19
N ARG A 11 10.29 3.70 -23.63
CA ARG A 11 10.25 5.14 -23.41
C ARG A 11 11.19 5.50 -22.25
N PRO A 12 12.13 6.45 -22.47
CA PRO A 12 13.02 6.90 -21.40
C PRO A 12 12.25 7.68 -20.34
N LEU A 13 12.73 7.60 -19.10
CA LEU A 13 12.37 8.52 -18.04
C LEU A 13 13.57 9.44 -17.80
N GLU A 14 13.38 10.74 -18.03
CA GLU A 14 14.40 11.74 -17.80
C GLU A 14 14.04 12.61 -16.59
N ARG A 15 15.04 13.34 -16.09
CA ARG A 15 14.83 14.24 -14.92
C ARG A 15 13.75 15.28 -15.18
N ASP A 16 13.66 15.79 -16.39
CA ASP A 16 12.70 16.82 -16.79
C ASP A 16 11.26 16.27 -16.97
N ASP A 17 11.08 14.95 -17.02
CA ASP A 17 9.77 14.29 -17.02
C ASP A 17 9.15 14.23 -15.62
N LEU A 18 9.95 14.46 -14.57
CA LEU A 18 9.51 14.35 -13.18
C LEU A 18 8.99 15.67 -12.64
N LEU A 19 7.89 15.60 -11.90
CA LEU A 19 7.38 16.72 -11.13
C LEU A 19 8.27 16.97 -9.89
N PRO A 20 8.37 18.21 -9.40
CA PRO A 20 9.15 18.52 -8.19
C PRO A 20 8.61 17.82 -6.94
N ASP A 21 7.29 17.64 -6.85
CA ASP A 21 6.60 16.95 -5.76
C ASP A 21 6.40 15.46 -6.13
N PRO A 22 7.00 14.51 -5.38
CA PRO A 22 6.87 13.11 -5.66
C PRO A 22 5.47 12.54 -5.37
N ILE A 23 4.67 13.18 -4.53
CA ILE A 23 3.27 12.79 -4.32
C ILE A 23 2.45 13.10 -5.58
N GLU A 24 2.64 14.27 -6.18
CA GLU A 24 2.00 14.62 -7.44
C GLU A 24 2.52 13.75 -8.60
N GLN A 25 3.81 13.43 -8.61
CA GLN A 25 4.38 12.49 -9.57
C GLN A 25 3.75 11.10 -9.44
N PHE A 26 3.55 10.61 -8.21
CA PHE A 26 2.86 9.34 -7.96
C PHE A 26 1.41 9.39 -8.43
N ARG A 27 0.66 10.47 -8.12
CA ARG A 27 -0.73 10.65 -8.58
C ARG A 27 -0.84 10.58 -10.10
N ARG A 28 0.08 11.25 -10.80
CA ARG A 28 0.16 11.21 -12.27
C ARG A 28 0.38 9.78 -12.77
N TRP A 29 1.32 9.05 -12.20
CA TRP A 29 1.60 7.67 -12.62
C TRP A 29 0.48 6.69 -12.28
N LEU A 30 -0.21 6.90 -11.16
CA LEU A 30 -1.41 6.14 -10.80
C LEU A 30 -2.54 6.38 -11.81
N ALA A 31 -2.77 7.63 -12.20
CA ALA A 31 -3.76 7.98 -13.22
C ALA A 31 -3.41 7.38 -14.60
N ASP A 32 -2.12 7.36 -14.98
CA ASP A 32 -1.66 6.68 -16.18
C ASP A 32 -1.99 5.17 -16.13
N ALA A 33 -1.80 4.54 -14.96
CA ALA A 33 -2.10 3.12 -14.76
C ALA A 33 -3.61 2.84 -14.84
N GLU A 34 -4.42 3.71 -14.27
CA GLU A 34 -5.89 3.65 -14.40
C GLU A 34 -6.34 3.80 -15.85
N ALA A 35 -5.80 4.78 -16.56
CA ALA A 35 -6.09 5.03 -17.97
C ALA A 35 -5.65 3.89 -18.89
N ALA A 36 -4.55 3.20 -18.54
CA ALA A 36 -4.06 2.01 -19.24
C ALA A 36 -4.86 0.74 -18.91
N GLY A 37 -5.86 0.80 -18.01
CA GLY A 37 -6.69 -0.34 -17.63
C GLY A 37 -5.97 -1.38 -16.78
N VAL A 38 -4.93 -0.99 -16.02
CA VAL A 38 -4.26 -1.89 -15.07
C VAL A 38 -5.26 -2.37 -14.05
N ALA A 39 -5.33 -3.67 -13.85
CA ALA A 39 -6.22 -4.25 -12.85
C ALA A 39 -5.73 -3.91 -11.43
N LEU A 40 -6.60 -3.28 -10.62
CA LEU A 40 -6.30 -2.86 -9.25
C LEU A 40 -5.00 -2.00 -9.18
N PRO A 41 -4.93 -0.85 -9.87
CA PRO A 41 -3.71 -0.03 -9.92
C PRO A 41 -3.29 0.51 -8.56
N ASN A 42 -4.21 0.54 -7.59
CA ASN A 42 -3.99 0.90 -6.19
C ASN A 42 -3.54 -0.28 -5.30
N ALA A 43 -3.35 -1.48 -5.86
CA ALA A 43 -2.79 -2.59 -5.10
C ALA A 43 -1.29 -2.38 -4.85
N MET A 44 -0.86 -2.58 -3.61
CA MET A 44 0.55 -2.43 -3.23
C MET A 44 1.01 -3.56 -2.32
N ALA A 45 2.26 -3.99 -2.48
CA ALA A 45 2.92 -4.82 -1.50
C ALA A 45 3.36 -3.94 -0.32
N VAL A 46 3.05 -4.37 0.91
CA VAL A 46 3.50 -3.69 2.14
C VAL A 46 4.47 -4.60 2.88
N ALA A 47 5.70 -4.15 3.04
CA ALA A 47 6.72 -4.78 3.85
C ALA A 47 6.75 -4.12 5.24
N THR A 48 6.74 -4.96 6.28
CA THR A 48 6.91 -4.56 7.69
C THR A 48 7.91 -5.49 8.35
N ALA A 49 8.60 -5.06 9.39
CA ALA A 49 9.54 -5.89 10.14
C ALA A 49 9.20 -5.89 11.63
N ASP A 50 9.50 -7.00 12.32
CA ASP A 50 9.41 -7.07 13.77
C ASP A 50 10.58 -6.33 14.46
N ALA A 51 10.59 -6.29 15.79
CA ALA A 51 11.65 -5.65 16.58
C ALA A 51 13.06 -6.24 16.33
N ASN A 52 13.15 -7.46 15.75
CA ASN A 52 14.41 -8.10 15.37
C ASN A 52 14.80 -7.84 13.90
N GLY A 53 14.05 -7.01 13.18
CA GLY A 53 14.27 -6.71 11.77
C GLY A 53 13.80 -7.83 10.82
N ARG A 54 13.04 -8.85 11.27
CA ARG A 54 12.55 -9.92 10.41
C ARG A 54 11.38 -9.42 9.58
N PRO A 55 11.51 -9.36 8.22
CA PRO A 55 10.49 -8.79 7.37
C PRO A 55 9.32 -9.75 7.13
N SER A 56 8.19 -9.18 6.79
CA SER A 56 7.07 -9.89 6.20
C SER A 56 6.37 -8.98 5.17
N VAL A 57 5.83 -9.59 4.10
CA VAL A 57 5.24 -8.88 2.98
C VAL A 57 3.84 -9.43 2.69
N ARG A 58 2.92 -8.57 2.29
CA ARG A 58 1.54 -8.89 1.84
C ARG A 58 1.02 -7.78 0.94
N HIS A 59 0.03 -8.07 0.14
CA HIS A 59 -0.68 -7.03 -0.59
C HIS A 59 -1.77 -6.38 0.27
N VAL A 60 -1.93 -5.07 0.13
CA VAL A 60 -3.05 -4.27 0.60
C VAL A 60 -3.44 -3.27 -0.49
N LEU A 61 -4.52 -2.54 -0.30
CA LEU A 61 -4.93 -1.49 -1.24
C LEU A 61 -4.63 -0.11 -0.66
N LEU A 62 -4.03 0.76 -1.47
CA LEU A 62 -3.98 2.19 -1.19
C LEU A 62 -5.42 2.71 -1.13
N ARG A 63 -5.75 3.48 -0.09
CA ARG A 63 -7.11 3.99 0.15
C ARG A 63 -7.20 5.50 0.19
N GLY A 64 -6.08 6.15 0.32
CA GLY A 64 -5.95 7.60 0.25
C GLY A 64 -4.49 8.00 0.11
N ILE A 65 -4.31 9.21 -0.37
CA ILE A 65 -3.03 9.89 -0.42
C ILE A 65 -3.28 11.38 -0.23
N ASP A 66 -2.66 11.95 0.76
CA ASP A 66 -2.69 13.39 1.05
C ASP A 66 -1.27 13.89 1.38
N GLU A 67 -1.15 15.09 1.92
CA GLU A 67 0.13 15.69 2.31
C GLU A 67 0.89 14.90 3.39
N ARG A 68 0.18 14.08 4.17
CA ARG A 68 0.79 13.19 5.18
C ARG A 68 1.43 11.95 4.56
N GLY A 69 0.93 11.50 3.38
CA GLY A 69 1.45 10.34 2.67
C GLY A 69 0.40 9.30 2.26
N PHE A 70 0.79 8.04 2.27
CA PHE A 70 0.07 6.90 1.71
C PHE A 70 -0.76 6.19 2.77
N GLN A 71 -2.09 6.10 2.56
CA GLN A 71 -3.03 5.59 3.55
C GLN A 71 -3.52 4.18 3.20
N PHE A 72 -3.58 3.31 4.19
CA PHE A 72 -4.20 2.00 4.10
C PHE A 72 -4.88 1.61 5.41
N PHE A 73 -5.85 0.70 5.34
CA PHE A 73 -6.63 0.27 6.50
C PHE A 73 -6.50 -1.24 6.72
N THR A 74 -6.39 -1.65 7.98
CA THR A 74 -6.22 -3.05 8.33
C THR A 74 -6.58 -3.32 9.80
N ASN A 75 -6.56 -4.61 10.17
CA ASN A 75 -6.62 -5.04 11.56
C ASN A 75 -5.29 -4.75 12.27
N ARG A 76 -5.31 -3.91 13.30
CA ARG A 76 -4.13 -3.53 14.10
C ARG A 76 -3.52 -4.70 14.89
N ARG A 77 -4.31 -5.77 15.15
CA ARG A 77 -3.85 -7.01 15.79
C ARG A 77 -3.29 -8.03 14.80
N SER A 78 -3.35 -7.78 13.50
CA SER A 78 -2.72 -8.63 12.49
C SER A 78 -1.19 -8.64 12.63
N ARG A 79 -0.50 -9.58 11.96
CA ARG A 79 0.96 -9.64 11.97
C ARG A 79 1.60 -8.29 11.60
N LYS A 80 1.10 -7.63 10.54
CA LYS A 80 1.60 -6.31 10.14
C LYS A 80 1.31 -5.23 11.18
N GLY A 81 0.12 -5.25 11.79
CA GLY A 81 -0.26 -4.28 12.82
C GLY A 81 0.63 -4.40 14.07
N ARG A 82 0.92 -5.62 14.52
CA ARG A 82 1.88 -5.84 15.63
C ARG A 82 3.28 -5.39 15.29
N GLN A 83 3.76 -5.72 14.08
CA GLN A 83 5.08 -5.28 13.61
C GLN A 83 5.20 -3.75 13.55
N LEU A 84 4.17 -3.06 13.06
CA LEU A 84 4.14 -1.59 13.03
C LEU A 84 4.07 -0.95 14.43
N ALA A 85 3.49 -1.63 15.41
CA ALA A 85 3.52 -1.17 16.79
C ALA A 85 4.92 -1.31 17.43
N GLU A 86 5.71 -2.30 17.03
CA GLU A 86 7.07 -2.54 17.51
C GLU A 86 8.13 -1.74 16.72
N ASN A 87 7.94 -1.64 15.41
CA ASN A 87 8.83 -0.96 14.47
C ASN A 87 7.97 -0.17 13.48
N PRO A 88 7.75 1.13 13.71
CA PRO A 88 6.84 1.96 12.94
C PRO A 88 7.44 2.42 11.60
N TRP A 89 8.08 1.51 10.86
CA TRP A 89 8.58 1.73 9.51
C TRP A 89 8.03 0.69 8.54
N ALA A 90 7.76 1.11 7.33
CA ALA A 90 7.31 0.22 6.26
C ALA A 90 7.91 0.59 4.90
N GLY A 91 7.88 -0.39 4.00
CA GLY A 91 8.08 -0.20 2.58
C GLY A 91 6.80 -0.54 1.82
N LEU A 92 6.48 0.26 0.82
CA LEU A 92 5.38 0.01 -0.11
C LEU A 92 5.96 -0.18 -1.51
N VAL A 93 5.38 -1.07 -2.30
CA VAL A 93 5.74 -1.22 -3.72
C VAL A 93 4.46 -1.35 -4.54
N PHE A 94 4.34 -0.50 -5.55
CA PHE A 94 3.36 -0.58 -6.62
C PHE A 94 4.06 -1.13 -7.87
N LEU A 95 3.42 -2.05 -8.57
CA LEU A 95 3.93 -2.62 -9.81
C LEU A 95 2.86 -2.55 -10.89
N TRP A 96 3.09 -1.75 -11.90
CA TRP A 96 2.25 -1.61 -13.09
C TRP A 96 3.01 -2.20 -14.29
N LYS A 97 2.97 -3.53 -14.39
CA LYS A 97 3.75 -4.28 -15.41
C LYS A 97 3.31 -3.97 -16.84
N GLU A 98 2.06 -3.56 -17.04
CA GLU A 98 1.51 -3.13 -18.31
C GLU A 98 2.16 -1.83 -18.83
N LEU A 99 2.75 -1.04 -17.93
CA LEU A 99 3.47 0.20 -18.22
C LEU A 99 4.99 0.06 -17.99
N ASP A 100 5.47 -1.13 -17.62
CA ASP A 100 6.84 -1.36 -17.18
C ASP A 100 7.29 -0.39 -16.08
N ARG A 101 6.39 -0.06 -15.13
CA ARG A 101 6.63 0.89 -14.06
C ARG A 101 6.52 0.27 -12.68
N GLN A 102 7.39 0.72 -11.79
CA GLN A 102 7.32 0.45 -10.37
C GLN A 102 7.50 1.74 -9.58
N VAL A 103 6.77 1.87 -8.47
CA VAL A 103 7.03 2.91 -7.46
C VAL A 103 7.27 2.22 -6.14
N SER A 104 8.40 2.52 -5.49
CA SER A 104 8.66 2.08 -4.13
C SER A 104 8.70 3.28 -3.19
N VAL A 105 8.13 3.11 -2.00
CA VAL A 105 8.06 4.16 -0.97
C VAL A 105 8.54 3.58 0.33
N THR A 106 9.41 4.27 1.06
CA THR A 106 9.77 3.89 2.42
C THR A 106 9.59 5.07 3.37
N GLY A 107 9.21 4.79 4.60
CA GLY A 107 9.06 5.84 5.60
C GLY A 107 8.44 5.36 6.90
N PRO A 108 8.37 6.26 7.90
CA PRO A 108 7.67 6.01 9.14
C PRO A 108 6.16 5.90 8.91
N VAL A 109 5.52 5.12 9.78
CA VAL A 109 4.08 4.83 9.72
C VAL A 109 3.43 5.24 11.02
N GLU A 110 2.35 6.01 10.91
CA GLU A 110 1.50 6.42 12.02
C GLU A 110 0.09 5.87 11.88
N THR A 111 -0.63 5.76 12.99
CA THR A 111 -2.06 5.44 12.97
C THR A 111 -2.87 6.66 12.60
N LEU A 112 -3.84 6.50 11.71
CA LEU A 112 -4.83 7.55 11.46
C LEU A 112 -5.74 7.74 12.69
N PRO A 113 -6.24 8.98 12.90
CA PRO A 113 -7.25 9.26 13.92
C PRO A 113 -8.45 8.33 13.83
N ASP A 114 -9.06 8.03 14.98
CA ASP A 114 -10.22 7.14 15.02
C ASP A 114 -11.40 7.70 14.20
N LEU A 115 -11.60 9.01 14.19
CA LEU A 115 -12.64 9.66 13.40
C LEU A 115 -12.49 9.37 11.89
N GLU A 116 -11.27 9.42 11.35
CA GLU A 116 -11.01 9.08 9.94
C GLU A 116 -11.22 7.59 9.69
N SER A 117 -10.80 6.75 10.64
CA SER A 117 -11.02 5.30 10.57
C SER A 117 -12.50 4.93 10.63
N ASP A 118 -13.30 5.63 11.46
CA ASP A 118 -14.74 5.44 11.57
C ASP A 118 -15.45 5.85 10.28
N ALA A 119 -15.11 7.03 9.75
CA ALA A 119 -15.68 7.53 8.50
C ALA A 119 -15.40 6.58 7.31
N TYR A 120 -14.16 6.12 7.19
CA TYR A 120 -13.81 5.15 6.15
C TYR A 120 -14.52 3.80 6.37
N PHE A 121 -14.59 3.31 7.62
CA PHE A 121 -15.24 2.04 7.93
C PHE A 121 -16.73 2.06 7.60
N ALA A 122 -17.43 3.14 7.90
CA ALA A 122 -18.86 3.30 7.61
C ALA A 122 -19.18 3.22 6.10
N GLY A 123 -18.26 3.69 5.24
CA GLY A 123 -18.41 3.63 3.78
C GLY A 123 -18.09 2.25 3.16
N ARG A 124 -17.65 1.26 3.94
CA ARG A 124 -17.34 -0.08 3.42
C ARG A 124 -18.61 -0.89 3.15
N PRO A 125 -18.61 -1.80 2.15
CA PRO A 125 -19.68 -2.79 2.01
C PRO A 125 -19.91 -3.57 3.31
N ARG A 126 -21.19 -3.85 3.64
CA ARG A 126 -21.57 -4.54 4.87
C ARG A 126 -20.78 -5.84 5.12
N ASP A 127 -20.63 -6.68 4.09
CA ASP A 127 -19.89 -7.94 4.21
C ASP A 127 -18.43 -7.72 4.61
N ALA A 128 -17.82 -6.63 4.13
CA ALA A 128 -16.46 -6.24 4.51
C ALA A 128 -16.39 -5.65 5.93
N GLN A 129 -17.47 -5.03 6.42
CA GLN A 129 -17.58 -4.58 7.80
C GLN A 129 -17.72 -5.77 8.74
N LEU A 130 -18.61 -6.72 8.45
CA LEU A 130 -18.80 -7.96 9.21
C LEU A 130 -17.53 -8.81 9.23
N GLY A 131 -16.84 -8.95 8.08
CA GLY A 131 -15.56 -9.66 7.99
C GLY A 131 -14.46 -9.08 8.89
N ALA A 132 -14.50 -7.76 9.18
CA ALA A 132 -13.56 -7.15 10.11
C ALA A 132 -13.82 -7.55 11.58
N TRP A 133 -15.04 -7.91 11.94
CA TRP A 133 -15.42 -8.48 13.24
C TRP A 133 -15.14 -9.97 13.32
N ALA A 134 -15.40 -10.71 12.24
CA ALA A 134 -15.29 -12.15 12.18
C ALA A 134 -13.83 -12.66 12.19
N SER A 135 -12.90 -11.87 11.63
CA SER A 135 -11.53 -12.34 11.40
C SER A 135 -10.55 -11.85 12.46
N GLU A 136 -9.99 -12.76 13.25
CA GLU A 136 -8.75 -12.52 13.99
C GLU A 136 -7.54 -12.62 13.04
N GLN A 137 -7.37 -11.61 12.20
CA GLN A 137 -6.44 -11.59 11.09
C GLN A 137 -5.02 -12.02 11.49
N SER A 138 -4.46 -13.00 10.79
CA SER A 138 -3.15 -13.64 11.00
C SER A 138 -3.09 -14.65 12.15
N SER A 139 -4.18 -15.00 12.78
CA SER A 139 -4.26 -16.09 13.73
C SER A 139 -4.36 -17.44 12.99
N VAL A 140 -3.89 -18.51 13.64
CA VAL A 140 -4.10 -19.87 13.17
C VAL A 140 -5.54 -20.27 13.49
N ILE A 141 -6.23 -20.87 12.54
CA ILE A 141 -7.60 -21.38 12.68
C ILE A 141 -7.62 -22.85 12.23
N GLU A 142 -8.55 -23.63 12.76
CA GLU A 142 -8.67 -25.06 12.46
C GLU A 142 -9.21 -25.30 11.04
N GLY A 143 -10.14 -24.45 10.57
CA GLY A 143 -10.73 -24.58 9.26
C GLY A 143 -11.51 -23.32 8.82
N ARG A 144 -12.05 -23.36 7.61
CA ARG A 144 -12.80 -22.26 7.04
C ARG A 144 -14.10 -21.99 7.79
N GLU A 145 -14.73 -23.05 8.32
CA GLU A 145 -15.96 -23.01 9.11
C GLU A 145 -15.88 -22.03 10.30
N VAL A 146 -14.71 -21.90 10.91
CA VAL A 146 -14.49 -20.92 12.00
C VAL A 146 -14.78 -19.48 11.55
N LEU A 147 -14.41 -19.14 10.30
CA LEU A 147 -14.68 -17.80 9.74
C LEU A 147 -16.15 -17.65 9.34
N ASP A 148 -16.75 -18.69 8.80
CA ASP A 148 -18.14 -18.68 8.35
C ASP A 148 -19.08 -18.53 9.56
N ASP A 149 -18.83 -19.27 10.64
CA ASP A 149 -19.55 -19.16 11.91
C ASP A 149 -19.37 -17.77 12.56
N ALA A 150 -18.15 -17.26 12.60
CA ALA A 150 -17.85 -15.93 13.15
C ALA A 150 -18.53 -14.81 12.32
N ALA A 151 -18.61 -14.96 11.00
CA ALA A 151 -19.32 -14.02 10.14
C ALA A 151 -20.83 -14.05 10.40
N ALA A 152 -21.42 -15.24 10.53
CA ALA A 152 -22.84 -15.38 10.89
C ALA A 152 -23.16 -14.80 12.27
N GLN A 153 -22.29 -15.01 13.27
CA GLN A 153 -22.41 -14.41 14.59
C GLN A 153 -22.33 -12.87 14.55
N ALA A 154 -21.40 -12.34 13.75
CA ALA A 154 -21.26 -10.90 13.57
C ALA A 154 -22.51 -10.30 12.90
N ASP A 155 -23.08 -10.95 11.90
CA ASP A 155 -24.32 -10.51 11.23
C ASP A 155 -25.52 -10.54 12.17
N ALA A 156 -25.67 -11.58 12.95
CA ALA A 156 -26.73 -11.68 13.98
C ALA A 156 -26.57 -10.62 15.08
N ARG A 157 -25.33 -10.28 15.45
CA ARG A 157 -25.02 -9.24 16.44
C ARG A 157 -25.35 -7.83 15.98
N PHE A 158 -25.20 -7.56 14.68
CA PHE A 158 -25.38 -6.23 14.10
C PHE A 158 -26.44 -6.25 12.98
N PRO A 159 -27.73 -6.37 13.31
CA PRO A 159 -28.79 -6.44 12.29
C PRO A 159 -28.97 -5.12 11.50
N GLY A 160 -28.44 -4.01 12.02
CA GLY A 160 -28.45 -2.68 11.41
C GLY A 160 -27.06 -2.20 11.03
N GLU A 161 -26.68 -1.06 11.54
CA GLU A 161 -25.35 -0.48 11.37
C GLU A 161 -24.27 -1.36 12.03
N VAL A 162 -23.14 -1.53 11.34
CA VAL A 162 -21.99 -2.28 11.85
C VAL A 162 -20.93 -1.29 12.33
N PRO A 163 -20.71 -1.15 13.65
CA PRO A 163 -19.67 -0.25 14.16
C PRO A 163 -18.27 -0.77 13.82
N ARG A 164 -17.31 0.13 13.73
CA ARG A 164 -15.91 -0.27 13.53
C ARG A 164 -15.39 -1.05 14.74
N PRO A 165 -14.72 -2.21 14.54
CA PRO A 165 -14.07 -2.91 15.64
C PRO A 165 -12.92 -2.06 16.22
N PRO A 166 -12.67 -2.07 17.54
CA PRO A 166 -11.58 -1.28 18.14
C PRO A 166 -10.19 -1.62 17.62
N HIS A 167 -10.01 -2.85 17.13
CA HIS A 167 -8.75 -3.34 16.59
C HIS A 167 -8.58 -3.07 15.09
N TRP A 168 -9.51 -2.37 14.44
CA TRP A 168 -9.44 -2.05 13.03
C TRP A 168 -9.27 -0.54 12.82
N GLY A 169 -8.40 -0.14 11.89
CA GLY A 169 -8.20 1.28 11.60
C GLY A 169 -7.17 1.53 10.51
N GLY A 170 -6.97 2.81 10.24
CA GLY A 170 -6.05 3.29 9.22
C GLY A 170 -4.64 3.50 9.73
N TYR A 171 -3.73 3.48 8.77
CA TYR A 171 -2.34 3.88 8.87
C TYR A 171 -2.01 4.84 7.75
N VAL A 172 -1.10 5.76 8.01
CA VAL A 172 -0.46 6.62 7.01
C VAL A 172 1.05 6.40 7.05
N LEU A 173 1.65 6.15 5.89
CA LEU A 173 3.10 6.13 5.71
C LEU A 173 3.52 7.50 5.19
N ALA A 174 4.28 8.24 6.01
CA ALA A 174 4.93 9.48 5.61
C ALA A 174 6.19 9.12 4.79
N PRO A 175 6.27 9.52 3.52
CA PRO A 175 7.37 9.08 2.69
C PRO A 175 8.68 9.77 3.10
N HIS A 176 9.70 8.97 3.43
CA HIS A 176 11.08 9.39 3.57
C HIS A 176 11.83 9.27 2.23
N THR A 177 11.54 8.19 1.48
CA THR A 177 12.01 8.04 0.10
C THR A 177 10.89 7.57 -0.80
N ILE A 178 10.87 8.09 -2.03
CA ILE A 178 10.02 7.58 -3.12
C ILE A 178 10.92 7.34 -4.33
N GLU A 179 10.93 6.11 -4.84
CA GLU A 179 11.67 5.78 -6.07
C GLU A 179 10.68 5.49 -7.19
N PHE A 180 10.90 6.14 -8.34
CA PHE A 180 10.24 5.88 -9.61
C PHE A 180 11.17 5.07 -10.49
N TRP A 181 10.72 3.91 -10.93
CA TRP A 181 11.45 2.98 -11.77
C TRP A 181 10.69 2.77 -13.08
N GLN A 182 11.38 2.97 -14.20
CA GLN A 182 10.87 2.71 -15.55
C GLN A 182 11.70 1.60 -16.21
N GLY A 183 11.00 0.56 -16.67
CA GLY A 183 11.63 -0.55 -17.40
C GLY A 183 12.22 -0.11 -18.71
N ARG A 184 13.46 -0.59 -19.00
CA ARG A 184 14.17 -0.33 -20.24
C ARG A 184 14.81 -1.62 -20.74
N ARG A 185 15.06 -1.66 -22.08
CA ARG A 185 15.79 -2.77 -22.71
C ARG A 185 17.18 -2.93 -22.11
N HIS A 186 17.73 -4.14 -22.26
CA HIS A 186 19.07 -4.49 -21.80
C HIS A 186 19.29 -4.33 -20.29
N ARG A 187 18.21 -4.25 -19.50
CA ARG A 187 18.22 -4.03 -18.04
C ARG A 187 18.83 -2.69 -17.59
N LEU A 188 19.01 -1.75 -18.51
CA LEU A 188 19.48 -0.38 -18.20
C LEU A 188 18.27 0.51 -17.85
N HIS A 189 17.60 0.17 -16.75
CA HIS A 189 16.37 0.82 -16.31
C HIS A 189 16.62 2.24 -15.83
N ASP A 190 15.64 3.13 -16.05
CA ASP A 190 15.70 4.47 -15.50
C ASP A 190 15.12 4.46 -14.07
N ARG A 191 15.90 5.02 -13.14
CA ARG A 191 15.54 5.05 -11.74
C ARG A 191 15.80 6.44 -11.15
N PHE A 192 14.80 7.02 -10.50
CA PHE A 192 14.93 8.29 -9.79
C PHE A 192 14.40 8.15 -8.37
N ALA A 193 15.24 8.47 -7.40
CA ALA A 193 14.87 8.48 -5.99
C ALA A 193 14.69 9.92 -5.51
N PHE A 194 13.57 10.17 -4.89
CA PHE A 194 13.29 11.36 -4.12
C PHE A 194 13.57 11.05 -2.65
N THR A 195 14.43 11.82 -2.03
CA THR A 195 14.72 11.73 -0.59
C THR A 195 14.25 12.99 0.10
N ALA A 196 13.46 12.83 1.18
CA ALA A 196 12.97 13.96 1.94
C ALA A 196 14.13 14.72 2.61
N GLU A 197 14.13 16.03 2.48
CA GLU A 197 15.06 16.96 3.13
C GLU A 197 14.26 18.07 3.83
N PRO A 198 14.84 18.83 4.76
CA PRO A 198 14.11 19.87 5.51
C PRO A 198 13.37 20.89 4.62
N ASP A 199 13.95 21.20 3.46
CA ASP A 199 13.46 22.24 2.55
C ASP A 199 12.79 21.66 1.27
N GLY A 200 12.46 20.36 1.27
CA GLY A 200 11.80 19.72 0.12
C GLY A 200 12.34 18.33 -0.23
N TRP A 201 12.58 18.09 -1.52
CA TRP A 201 12.99 16.79 -2.02
C TRP A 201 14.29 16.88 -2.83
N ARG A 202 15.27 16.09 -2.45
CA ARG A 202 16.44 15.83 -3.29
C ARG A 202 16.13 14.71 -4.26
N ILE A 203 16.50 14.89 -5.52
CA ILE A 203 16.22 13.93 -6.59
C ILE A 203 17.54 13.46 -7.19
N ASP A 204 17.78 12.16 -7.05
CA ASP A 204 18.98 11.48 -7.57
C ASP A 204 18.59 10.45 -8.64
N ARG A 205 19.39 10.35 -9.72
CA ARG A 205 19.32 9.21 -10.65
C ARG A 205 20.13 8.05 -10.05
N LEU A 206 19.52 6.86 -9.99
CA LEU A 206 20.17 5.65 -9.50
C LEU A 206 20.63 4.77 -10.67
N ALA A 207 21.75 4.07 -10.48
CA ALA A 207 22.13 2.99 -11.38
C ALA A 207 21.13 1.83 -11.28
N PRO A 208 20.79 1.14 -12.39
CA PRO A 208 19.91 0.00 -12.41
C PRO A 208 20.47 -1.24 -11.70
#